data_95a194d8109c19d90ebdba37df022056
#
_entry.id   95a194d8109c19d90ebdba37df022056
#
_cell.length_a   1.000
_cell.length_b   1.000
_cell.length_c   1.000
_cell.angle_alpha   90.00
_cell.angle_beta   90.00
_cell.angle_gamma   90.00
#
_symmetry.space_group_name_H-M   'P 1'
#
loop_
_entity.id
_entity.type
_entity.pdbx_description
1 polymer ?
#
loop_
_entity_poly.entity_id
_entity_poly.type
_entity_poly.pdbx_seq_one_letter_code
_entity_poly.pdbx_strand_id
1 'polypeptide(L)'
;MITIRLREEDFLTHQWQFLNDWSRTLGLVGGLGSGKTISFLYKALLCLTKRPGAIGKSNIGIGYPTYEMGKSLFFFPFCEILDECKINYKSNISNLLIKTDFGDLHIKSILYPERIVGETFTDAGIDEIDIIPKQKGLRAVNRFRERLRGRKDSQLFMVSSPEGFSTCYEVLQKKPNPGTKLIRAKTTDNIYLSQAYIDDLMSSYDEKMVNAYIRGEFVNLNGIQAYYAFSRDKHIKKVEPPLPNDILQIGIDFNVDPMTAVVGYWRGDTLHVFSEYYLRNSNTYQMADLIAINYPDRLLVIY
;
A
#
# COMPACT_ATOMS: atom_id res chain seq x y z
N MET A 1 20.48 -28.07 -15.80
CA MET A 1 19.40 -27.06 -15.84
C MET A 1 18.63 -27.20 -14.53
N ILE A 2 18.59 -26.16 -13.70
CA ILE A 2 17.82 -26.18 -12.45
C ILE A 2 16.37 -25.84 -12.82
N THR A 3 15.42 -26.72 -12.45
CA THR A 3 13.99 -26.47 -12.67
C THR A 3 13.34 -26.22 -11.32
N ILE A 4 12.90 -25.00 -11.08
CA ILE A 4 12.10 -24.62 -9.91
C ILE A 4 10.63 -24.76 -10.31
N ARG A 5 9.90 -25.64 -9.64
CA ARG A 5 8.47 -25.85 -9.86
C ARG A 5 7.68 -25.47 -8.63
N LEU A 6 7.03 -24.33 -8.67
CA LEU A 6 6.05 -23.94 -7.66
C LEU A 6 4.69 -24.52 -8.08
N ARG A 7 3.97 -25.16 -7.14
CA ARG A 7 2.66 -25.75 -7.38
C ARG A 7 1.61 -24.97 -6.56
N GLU A 8 0.41 -24.86 -7.11
CA GLU A 8 -0.69 -24.17 -6.44
C GLU A 8 -1.00 -24.74 -5.07
N GLU A 9 -0.92 -26.07 -4.93
CA GLU A 9 -1.17 -26.80 -3.69
C GLU A 9 -0.19 -26.48 -2.55
N ASP A 10 0.98 -25.90 -2.87
CA ASP A 10 2.00 -25.53 -1.89
C ASP A 10 1.74 -24.13 -1.28
N PHE A 11 0.72 -23.41 -1.77
CA PHE A 11 0.44 -22.02 -1.39
C PHE A 11 -1.02 -21.79 -1.02
N LEU A 12 -1.27 -20.82 -0.14
CA LEU A 12 -2.62 -20.34 0.10
C LEU A 12 -3.15 -19.60 -1.14
N THR A 13 -4.46 -19.54 -1.32
CA THR A 13 -5.10 -18.96 -2.51
C THR A 13 -4.60 -17.55 -2.83
N HIS A 14 -4.54 -16.66 -1.84
CA HIS A 14 -4.05 -15.29 -2.03
C HIS A 14 -2.55 -15.23 -2.33
N GLN A 15 -1.76 -16.16 -1.78
CA GLN A 15 -0.33 -16.29 -2.10
C GLN A 15 -0.16 -16.68 -3.57
N TRP A 16 -0.87 -17.72 -4.02
CA TRP A 16 -0.83 -18.17 -5.40
C TRP A 16 -1.27 -17.09 -6.39
N GLN A 17 -2.34 -16.34 -6.06
CA GLN A 17 -2.76 -15.18 -6.84
C GLN A 17 -1.67 -14.13 -6.94
N PHE A 18 -1.00 -13.80 -5.81
CA PHE A 18 0.08 -12.82 -5.78
C PHE A 18 1.30 -13.26 -6.60
N LEU A 19 1.68 -14.53 -6.51
CA LEU A 19 2.82 -15.07 -7.25
C LEU A 19 2.61 -15.00 -8.76
N ASN A 20 1.40 -15.27 -9.24
CA ASN A 20 1.08 -15.34 -10.66
C ASN A 20 0.63 -14.01 -11.28
N ASP A 21 0.40 -12.98 -10.50
CA ASP A 21 0.00 -11.67 -10.99
C ASP A 21 1.22 -10.81 -11.36
N TRP A 22 1.22 -10.28 -12.58
CA TRP A 22 2.29 -9.46 -13.12
C TRP A 22 1.83 -8.03 -13.42
N SER A 23 0.83 -7.52 -12.70
CA SER A 23 0.42 -6.12 -12.73
C SER A 23 1.59 -5.20 -12.43
N ARG A 24 1.63 -4.04 -13.06
CA ARG A 24 2.75 -3.08 -12.95
C ARG A 24 3.01 -2.63 -11.50
N THR A 25 1.96 -2.48 -10.71
CA THR A 25 2.02 -2.30 -9.26
C THR A 25 1.12 -3.35 -8.63
N LEU A 26 1.69 -4.22 -7.82
CA LEU A 26 0.98 -5.32 -7.17
C LEU A 26 1.09 -5.18 -5.65
N GLY A 27 -0.03 -5.23 -4.94
CA GLY A 27 -0.07 -5.20 -3.48
C GLY A 27 -0.72 -6.44 -2.91
N LEU A 28 -0.14 -7.00 -1.84
CA LEU A 28 -0.77 -7.97 -0.96
C LEU A 28 -0.85 -7.37 0.44
N VAL A 29 -2.05 -6.94 0.82
CA VAL A 29 -2.33 -6.39 2.15
C VAL A 29 -3.12 -7.42 2.94
N GLY A 30 -2.64 -7.74 4.13
CA GLY A 30 -3.28 -8.80 4.88
C GLY A 30 -3.03 -8.78 6.37
N GLY A 31 -3.83 -9.57 7.10
CA GLY A 31 -3.72 -9.74 8.53
C GLY A 31 -2.40 -10.37 8.98
N LEU A 32 -2.14 -10.33 10.28
CA LEU A 32 -0.97 -10.96 10.90
C LEU A 32 -0.99 -12.47 10.65
N GLY A 33 0.16 -13.05 10.35
CA GLY A 33 0.24 -14.49 10.08
C GLY A 33 -0.39 -14.97 8.77
N SER A 34 -0.92 -14.09 7.91
CA SER A 34 -1.53 -14.49 6.63
C SER A 34 -0.53 -14.99 5.57
N GLY A 35 0.77 -15.05 5.86
CA GLY A 35 1.79 -15.58 4.94
C GLY A 35 2.32 -14.60 3.90
N LYS A 36 2.18 -13.28 4.13
CA LYS A 36 2.65 -12.20 3.24
C LYS A 36 4.16 -12.28 2.94
N THR A 37 4.97 -12.45 3.98
CA THR A 37 6.44 -12.49 3.85
C THR A 37 6.89 -13.69 3.00
N ILE A 38 6.27 -14.84 3.16
CA ILE A 38 6.54 -16.01 2.30
C ILE A 38 6.18 -15.70 0.84
N SER A 39 5.02 -15.09 0.59
CA SER A 39 4.63 -14.64 -0.77
C SER A 39 5.65 -13.68 -1.36
N PHE A 40 6.17 -12.77 -0.55
CA PHE A 40 7.16 -11.78 -0.96
C PHE A 40 8.48 -12.42 -1.37
N LEU A 41 8.99 -13.35 -0.58
CA LEU A 41 10.22 -14.10 -0.86
C LEU A 41 10.12 -14.88 -2.17
N TYR A 42 9.04 -15.66 -2.34
CA TYR A 42 8.84 -16.43 -3.58
C TYR A 42 8.55 -15.55 -4.79
N LYS A 43 7.91 -14.38 -4.61
CA LYS A 43 7.75 -13.41 -5.69
C LYS A 43 9.10 -12.85 -6.14
N ALA A 44 9.98 -12.52 -5.20
CA ALA A 44 11.36 -12.11 -5.52
C ALA A 44 12.12 -13.22 -6.27
N LEU A 45 11.96 -14.48 -5.87
CA LEU A 45 12.55 -15.62 -6.57
C LEU A 45 12.04 -15.74 -8.02
N LEU A 46 10.73 -15.57 -8.22
CA LEU A 46 10.15 -15.57 -9.57
C LEU A 46 10.65 -14.40 -10.42
N CYS A 47 10.77 -13.20 -9.85
CA CYS A 47 11.36 -12.06 -10.53
C CYS A 47 12.81 -12.31 -10.92
N LEU A 48 13.57 -13.00 -10.06
CA LEU A 48 14.96 -13.35 -10.30
C LEU A 48 15.11 -14.37 -11.44
N THR A 49 14.30 -15.44 -11.42
CA THR A 49 14.53 -16.65 -12.24
C THR A 49 13.64 -16.76 -13.47
N LYS A 50 12.35 -16.43 -13.35
CA LYS A 50 11.34 -16.62 -14.39
C LYS A 50 11.24 -15.45 -15.36
N ARG A 51 11.65 -14.27 -14.93
CA ARG A 51 11.63 -13.05 -15.75
C ARG A 51 13.01 -12.42 -15.80
N PRO A 52 14.01 -13.05 -16.45
CA PRO A 52 15.30 -12.45 -16.65
C PRO A 52 15.17 -11.11 -17.37
N GLY A 53 16.06 -10.17 -17.10
CA GLY A 53 16.06 -8.88 -17.76
C GLY A 53 16.11 -9.02 -19.28
N ALA A 54 15.50 -8.09 -20.00
CA ALA A 54 15.42 -8.12 -21.47
C ALA A 54 16.81 -8.10 -22.14
N ILE A 55 17.84 -7.58 -21.45
CA ILE A 55 19.22 -7.51 -21.90
C ILE A 55 20.10 -7.92 -20.70
N GLY A 56 20.21 -9.22 -20.44
CA GLY A 56 21.08 -9.74 -19.38
C GLY A 56 20.37 -10.20 -18.12
N LYS A 57 21.08 -10.15 -16.99
CA LYS A 57 20.61 -10.64 -15.70
C LYS A 57 19.57 -9.75 -15.06
N SER A 58 18.73 -10.33 -14.22
CA SER A 58 17.79 -9.56 -13.37
C SER A 58 18.56 -8.69 -12.37
N ASN A 59 18.02 -7.53 -12.06
CA ASN A 59 18.52 -6.66 -11.00
C ASN A 59 17.33 -6.20 -10.16
N ILE A 60 17.24 -6.71 -8.94
CA ILE A 60 16.03 -6.57 -8.11
C ILE A 60 16.33 -5.69 -6.91
N GLY A 61 15.51 -4.65 -6.73
CA GLY A 61 15.54 -3.81 -5.54
C GLY A 61 14.56 -4.32 -4.49
N ILE A 62 15.03 -4.55 -3.26
CA ILE A 62 14.22 -4.99 -2.14
C ILE A 62 14.22 -3.93 -1.05
N GLY A 63 13.05 -3.43 -0.65
CA GLY A 63 12.87 -2.40 0.35
C GLY A 63 12.35 -2.95 1.66
N TYR A 64 13.00 -2.60 2.78
CA TYR A 64 12.54 -2.85 4.15
C TYR A 64 12.64 -1.59 5.01
N PRO A 65 11.84 -1.42 6.06
CA PRO A 65 11.94 -0.28 6.96
C PRO A 65 13.36 -0.04 7.46
N THR A 66 14.01 -1.06 7.96
CA THR A 66 15.39 -1.01 8.47
C THR A 66 16.27 -2.07 7.83
N TYR A 67 17.60 -1.89 7.91
CA TYR A 67 18.56 -2.90 7.48
C TYR A 67 18.44 -4.20 8.28
N GLU A 68 18.15 -4.09 9.58
CA GLU A 68 18.01 -5.28 10.44
C GLU A 68 16.79 -6.10 10.03
N MET A 69 15.66 -5.46 9.75
CA MET A 69 14.48 -6.16 9.18
C MET A 69 14.81 -6.79 7.83
N GLY A 70 15.52 -6.07 6.96
CA GLY A 70 15.96 -6.61 5.68
C GLY A 70 16.85 -7.84 5.81
N LYS A 71 17.73 -7.90 6.85
CA LYS A 71 18.54 -9.09 7.13
C LYS A 71 17.70 -10.25 7.62
N SER A 72 16.88 -10.02 8.63
CA SER A 72 16.14 -11.08 9.32
C SER A 72 14.96 -11.61 8.51
N LEU A 73 14.23 -10.75 7.79
CA LEU A 73 13.02 -11.12 7.08
C LEU A 73 13.24 -11.45 5.60
N PHE A 74 14.38 -11.01 5.03
CA PHE A 74 14.66 -11.27 3.61
C PHE A 74 16.01 -11.94 3.37
N PHE A 75 17.11 -11.31 3.79
CA PHE A 75 18.45 -11.75 3.37
C PHE A 75 18.73 -13.21 3.75
N PHE A 76 18.58 -13.56 5.02
CA PHE A 76 18.83 -14.93 5.48
C PHE A 76 17.77 -15.91 4.96
N PRO A 77 16.46 -15.67 5.09
CA PRO A 77 15.45 -16.59 4.55
C PRO A 77 15.55 -16.77 3.04
N PHE A 78 15.94 -15.74 2.30
CA PHE A 78 16.09 -15.85 0.85
C PHE A 78 17.32 -16.68 0.48
N CYS A 79 18.42 -16.58 1.23
CA CYS A 79 19.58 -17.46 1.06
C CYS A 79 19.20 -18.93 1.31
N GLU A 80 18.40 -19.22 2.34
CA GLU A 80 17.87 -20.59 2.59
C GLU A 80 17.05 -21.11 1.40
N ILE A 81 16.16 -20.28 0.84
CA ILE A 81 15.40 -20.64 -0.37
C ILE A 81 16.33 -20.91 -1.57
N LEU A 82 17.39 -20.11 -1.73
CA LEU A 82 18.38 -20.36 -2.81
C LEU A 82 19.10 -21.69 -2.63
N ASP A 83 19.46 -22.03 -1.39
CA ASP A 83 20.10 -23.32 -1.05
C ASP A 83 19.17 -24.50 -1.33
N GLU A 84 17.90 -24.42 -0.91
CA GLU A 84 16.86 -25.41 -1.19
C GLU A 84 16.66 -25.61 -2.71
N CYS A 85 16.65 -24.50 -3.45
CA CYS A 85 16.54 -24.51 -4.91
C CYS A 85 17.84 -24.90 -5.63
N LYS A 86 18.94 -25.13 -4.91
CA LYS A 86 20.29 -25.42 -5.46
C LYS A 86 20.77 -24.34 -6.43
N ILE A 87 20.45 -23.08 -6.14
CA ILE A 87 20.91 -21.92 -6.89
C ILE A 87 22.22 -21.44 -6.27
N ASN A 88 23.30 -21.43 -7.05
CA ASN A 88 24.57 -20.88 -6.60
C ASN A 88 24.48 -19.36 -6.41
N TYR A 89 24.98 -18.88 -5.30
CA TYR A 89 25.02 -17.46 -5.02
C TYR A 89 26.29 -17.04 -4.25
N LYS A 90 26.58 -15.74 -4.31
CA LYS A 90 27.54 -15.06 -3.44
C LYS A 90 26.78 -13.98 -2.67
N SER A 91 26.93 -13.95 -1.36
CA SER A 91 26.25 -12.97 -0.53
C SER A 91 27.25 -12.04 0.16
N ASN A 92 26.86 -10.77 0.31
CA ASN A 92 27.60 -9.77 1.06
C ASN A 92 26.64 -9.12 2.07
N ILE A 93 26.75 -9.54 3.32
CA ILE A 93 25.88 -9.09 4.40
C ILE A 93 26.07 -7.60 4.76
N SER A 94 27.29 -7.07 4.59
CA SER A 94 27.57 -5.66 4.90
C SER A 94 26.88 -4.72 3.91
N ASN A 95 26.81 -5.13 2.64
CA ASN A 95 26.16 -4.36 1.58
C ASN A 95 24.72 -4.81 1.33
N LEU A 96 24.25 -5.85 2.02
CA LEU A 96 22.95 -6.49 1.80
C LEU A 96 22.71 -6.81 0.32
N LEU A 97 23.68 -7.51 -0.28
CA LEU A 97 23.73 -7.86 -1.70
C LEU A 97 23.81 -9.37 -1.87
N ILE A 98 22.93 -9.93 -2.69
CA ILE A 98 22.97 -11.33 -3.09
C ILE A 98 23.17 -11.37 -4.61
N LYS A 99 24.20 -12.08 -5.06
CA LYS A 99 24.53 -12.25 -6.49
C LYS A 99 24.34 -13.71 -6.89
N THR A 100 23.61 -13.93 -7.97
CA THR A 100 23.38 -15.27 -8.54
C THR A 100 23.71 -15.29 -10.03
N ASP A 101 23.66 -16.47 -10.64
CA ASP A 101 23.78 -16.58 -12.10
C ASP A 101 22.59 -15.95 -12.84
N PHE A 102 21.43 -15.83 -12.19
CA PHE A 102 20.21 -15.23 -12.76
C PHE A 102 20.18 -13.70 -12.60
N GLY A 103 20.90 -13.14 -11.64
CA GLY A 103 20.93 -11.71 -11.37
C GLY A 103 21.27 -11.38 -9.93
N ASP A 104 21.14 -10.10 -9.60
CA ASP A 104 21.51 -9.53 -8.32
C ASP A 104 20.27 -9.01 -7.56
N LEU A 105 20.30 -9.13 -6.24
CA LEU A 105 19.28 -8.56 -5.34
C LEU A 105 19.96 -7.59 -4.39
N HIS A 106 19.42 -6.37 -4.32
CA HIS A 106 19.91 -5.27 -3.50
C HIS A 106 18.88 -4.91 -2.44
N ILE A 107 19.19 -5.12 -1.17
CA ILE A 107 18.29 -4.77 -0.07
C ILE A 107 18.59 -3.34 0.38
N LYS A 108 17.56 -2.50 0.49
CA LYS A 108 17.63 -1.08 0.80
C LYS A 108 16.72 -0.74 1.98
N SER A 109 17.17 0.18 2.84
CA SER A 109 16.26 0.75 3.86
C SER A 109 15.35 1.79 3.23
N ILE A 110 14.04 1.67 3.46
CA ILE A 110 13.03 2.64 2.99
C ILE A 110 12.81 3.78 3.99
N LEU A 111 13.38 3.70 5.19
CA LEU A 111 13.33 4.80 6.16
C LEU A 111 14.12 6.03 5.68
N TYR A 112 15.09 5.81 4.78
CA TYR A 112 15.91 6.83 4.14
C TYR A 112 15.79 6.76 2.61
N PRO A 113 14.63 7.17 2.03
CA PRO A 113 14.33 6.98 0.61
C PRO A 113 15.33 7.67 -0.32
N GLU A 114 15.98 8.74 0.15
CA GLU A 114 17.01 9.49 -0.59
C GLU A 114 18.26 8.66 -0.92
N ARG A 115 18.47 7.55 -0.19
CA ARG A 115 19.60 6.64 -0.43
C ARG A 115 19.31 5.58 -1.51
N ILE A 116 18.07 5.53 -2.01
CA ILE A 116 17.67 4.63 -3.11
C ILE A 116 18.04 5.33 -4.42
N VAL A 117 19.33 5.34 -4.74
CA VAL A 117 19.91 6.03 -5.89
C VAL A 117 20.95 5.16 -6.59
N GLY A 118 21.28 5.50 -7.83
CA GLY A 118 22.43 4.91 -8.57
C GLY A 118 22.12 3.62 -9.32
N GLU A 119 21.16 2.82 -8.89
CA GLU A 119 20.84 1.53 -9.52
C GLU A 119 19.65 1.64 -10.48
N THR A 120 19.59 0.71 -11.42
CA THR A 120 18.44 0.50 -12.31
C THR A 120 17.92 -0.90 -12.07
N PHE A 121 16.67 -1.03 -11.67
CA PHE A 121 16.06 -2.30 -11.33
C PHE A 121 15.20 -2.84 -12.48
N THR A 122 15.19 -4.16 -12.62
CA THR A 122 14.24 -4.88 -13.47
C THR A 122 12.90 -5.06 -12.79
N ASP A 123 12.92 -5.31 -11.50
CA ASP A 123 11.74 -5.37 -10.61
C ASP A 123 12.11 -4.83 -9.24
N ALA A 124 11.11 -4.49 -8.44
CA ALA A 124 11.34 -4.11 -7.05
C ALA A 124 10.24 -4.63 -6.14
N GLY A 125 10.62 -5.00 -4.92
CA GLY A 125 9.71 -5.40 -3.86
C GLY A 125 9.86 -4.51 -2.63
N ILE A 126 8.77 -4.24 -1.90
CA ILE A 126 8.79 -3.53 -0.63
C ILE A 126 7.95 -4.31 0.38
N ASP A 127 8.54 -4.66 1.51
CA ASP A 127 7.83 -5.30 2.62
C ASP A 127 7.71 -4.33 3.81
N GLU A 128 6.61 -4.46 4.55
CA GLU A 128 6.29 -3.73 5.77
C GLU A 128 6.34 -2.19 5.61
N ILE A 129 5.88 -1.69 4.45
CA ILE A 129 5.97 -0.27 4.12
C ILE A 129 5.10 0.62 5.03
N ASP A 130 4.00 0.09 5.56
CA ASP A 130 3.07 0.88 6.37
C ASP A 130 3.57 1.13 7.79
N ILE A 131 4.62 0.44 8.27
CA ILE A 131 5.26 0.66 9.57
C ILE A 131 5.96 2.03 9.64
N ILE A 132 6.43 2.55 8.50
CA ILE A 132 7.10 3.85 8.47
C ILE A 132 6.11 5.01 8.20
N PRO A 133 6.45 6.25 8.59
CA PRO A 133 5.59 7.39 8.33
C PRO A 133 5.17 7.47 6.85
N LYS A 134 3.89 7.68 6.59
CA LYS A 134 3.27 7.70 5.26
C LYS A 134 4.04 8.53 4.23
N GLN A 135 4.51 9.73 4.61
CA GLN A 135 5.27 10.58 3.69
C GLN A 135 6.59 9.94 3.23
N LYS A 136 7.29 9.24 4.15
CA LYS A 136 8.51 8.50 3.81
C LYS A 136 8.18 7.29 2.93
N GLY A 137 7.11 6.57 3.26
CA GLY A 137 6.64 5.43 2.46
C GLY A 137 6.30 5.84 1.02
N LEU A 138 5.56 6.93 0.83
CA LEU A 138 5.25 7.45 -0.51
C LEU A 138 6.52 7.87 -1.28
N ARG A 139 7.49 8.49 -0.60
CA ARG A 139 8.78 8.81 -1.22
C ARG A 139 9.55 7.55 -1.61
N ALA A 140 9.57 6.52 -0.76
CA ALA A 140 10.22 5.25 -1.07
C ALA A 140 9.61 4.58 -2.31
N VAL A 141 8.27 4.49 -2.39
CA VAL A 141 7.55 3.98 -3.57
C VAL A 141 7.97 4.74 -4.83
N ASN A 142 8.00 6.07 -4.78
CA ASN A 142 8.41 6.88 -5.93
C ASN A 142 9.88 6.64 -6.31
N ARG A 143 10.78 6.52 -5.33
CA ARG A 143 12.19 6.22 -5.59
C ARG A 143 12.37 4.86 -6.27
N PHE A 144 11.68 3.82 -5.82
CA PHE A 144 11.70 2.54 -6.52
C PHE A 144 11.13 2.64 -7.93
N ARG A 145 9.98 3.30 -8.12
CA ARG A 145 9.38 3.53 -9.45
C ARG A 145 10.33 4.23 -10.42
N GLU A 146 11.06 5.25 -9.97
CA GLU A 146 12.07 5.95 -10.76
C GLU A 146 13.21 5.03 -11.22
N ARG A 147 13.46 3.94 -10.49
CA ARG A 147 14.53 2.98 -10.78
C ARG A 147 14.06 1.79 -11.61
N LEU A 148 12.74 1.58 -11.74
CA LEU A 148 12.13 0.50 -12.54
C LEU A 148 12.17 0.80 -14.03
N ARG A 149 13.35 0.77 -14.61
CA ARG A 149 13.60 1.03 -16.04
C ARG A 149 14.52 0.00 -16.68
N GLY A 150 14.83 -1.09 -15.95
CA GLY A 150 15.66 -2.18 -16.46
C GLY A 150 14.96 -3.00 -17.55
N ARG A 151 13.62 -2.92 -17.63
CA ARG A 151 12.82 -3.53 -18.70
C ARG A 151 11.43 -2.85 -18.83
N LYS A 152 10.73 -3.11 -19.95
CA LYS A 152 9.45 -2.47 -20.26
C LYS A 152 8.31 -2.93 -19.33
N ASP A 153 8.35 -4.19 -18.90
CA ASP A 153 7.34 -4.83 -18.06
C ASP A 153 7.75 -4.96 -16.58
N SER A 154 8.61 -4.06 -16.12
CA SER A 154 9.05 -3.98 -14.72
C SER A 154 7.87 -3.93 -13.76
N GLN A 155 7.96 -4.66 -12.65
CA GLN A 155 6.93 -4.71 -11.62
C GLN A 155 7.43 -4.12 -10.30
N LEU A 156 6.57 -3.35 -9.63
CA LEU A 156 6.69 -3.02 -8.22
C LEU A 156 5.69 -3.87 -7.44
N PHE A 157 6.17 -4.73 -6.55
CA PHE A 157 5.30 -5.52 -5.67
C PHE A 157 5.51 -5.11 -4.22
N MET A 158 4.42 -5.07 -3.45
CA MET A 158 4.43 -4.62 -2.06
C MET A 158 3.61 -5.55 -1.19
N VAL A 159 4.10 -5.83 0.02
CA VAL A 159 3.33 -6.53 1.02
C VAL A 159 3.38 -5.76 2.34
N SER A 160 2.29 -5.72 3.09
CA SER A 160 2.24 -5.09 4.41
C SER A 160 1.00 -5.49 5.19
N SER A 161 1.07 -5.43 6.50
CA SER A 161 -0.13 -5.30 7.32
C SER A 161 -0.63 -3.86 7.21
N PRO A 162 -1.96 -3.62 7.22
CA PRO A 162 -2.48 -2.25 7.11
C PRO A 162 -2.29 -1.48 8.42
N GLU A 163 -1.54 -0.39 8.36
CA GLU A 163 -1.38 0.58 9.47
C GLU A 163 -2.28 1.81 9.20
N GLY A 164 -3.58 1.57 9.21
CA GLY A 164 -4.56 2.61 8.92
C GLY A 164 -4.60 3.03 7.45
N PHE A 165 -4.85 4.32 7.20
CA PHE A 165 -4.84 4.91 5.87
C PHE A 165 -3.43 5.39 5.47
N SER A 166 -2.45 4.49 5.60
CA SER A 166 -1.05 4.75 5.34
C SER A 166 -0.67 4.62 3.85
N THR A 167 0.54 4.19 3.56
CA THR A 167 1.11 4.16 2.19
C THR A 167 0.41 3.17 1.28
N CYS A 168 0.16 1.93 1.76
CA CYS A 168 -0.54 0.92 0.98
C CYS A 168 -1.95 1.38 0.59
N TYR A 169 -2.70 1.98 1.52
CA TYR A 169 -4.01 2.55 1.20
C TYR A 169 -3.93 3.60 0.10
N GLU A 170 -3.00 4.56 0.21
CA GLU A 170 -2.87 5.64 -0.76
C GLU A 170 -2.51 5.12 -2.16
N VAL A 171 -1.53 4.21 -2.24
CA VAL A 171 -0.95 3.72 -3.50
C VAL A 171 -1.83 2.66 -4.18
N LEU A 172 -2.46 1.78 -3.40
CA LEU A 172 -3.15 0.60 -3.94
C LEU A 172 -4.67 0.78 -4.05
N GLN A 173 -5.28 1.67 -3.23
CA GLN A 173 -6.72 1.81 -3.18
C GLN A 173 -7.22 3.23 -3.46
N LYS A 174 -6.65 4.26 -2.80
CA LYS A 174 -7.17 5.64 -2.91
C LYS A 174 -6.80 6.31 -4.24
N LYS A 175 -5.53 6.18 -4.64
CA LYS A 175 -4.97 6.78 -5.87
C LYS A 175 -4.13 5.75 -6.63
N PRO A 176 -4.74 4.64 -7.10
CA PRO A 176 -4.01 3.63 -7.84
C PRO A 176 -3.60 4.14 -9.22
N ASN A 177 -2.34 3.94 -9.59
CA ASN A 177 -1.88 4.16 -10.96
C ASN A 177 -2.49 3.09 -11.89
N PRO A 178 -2.59 3.35 -13.21
CA PRO A 178 -2.97 2.33 -14.18
C PRO A 178 -2.11 1.07 -14.06
N GLY A 179 -2.74 -0.10 -14.09
CA GLY A 179 -2.05 -1.38 -13.90
C GLY A 179 -1.72 -1.70 -12.43
N THR A 180 -2.42 -1.09 -11.47
CA THR A 180 -2.35 -1.45 -10.05
C THR A 180 -3.36 -2.54 -9.71
N LYS A 181 -2.93 -3.56 -8.96
CA LYS A 181 -3.80 -4.58 -8.38
C LYS A 181 -3.55 -4.73 -6.89
N LEU A 182 -4.60 -4.84 -6.13
CA LEU A 182 -4.61 -5.12 -4.69
C LEU A 182 -5.21 -6.50 -4.44
N ILE A 183 -4.46 -7.35 -3.76
CA ILE A 183 -4.91 -8.62 -3.21
C ILE A 183 -5.01 -8.45 -1.70
N ARG A 184 -6.08 -8.97 -1.10
CA ARG A 184 -6.30 -8.93 0.34
C ARG A 184 -6.25 -10.33 0.91
N ALA A 185 -5.74 -10.44 2.13
CA ALA A 185 -5.67 -11.69 2.88
C ALA A 185 -6.10 -11.47 4.32
N LYS A 186 -6.83 -12.41 4.89
CA LYS A 186 -7.16 -12.43 6.31
C LYS A 186 -6.20 -13.37 7.03
N THR A 187 -6.01 -13.16 8.33
CA THR A 187 -5.31 -14.12 9.19
C THR A 187 -5.98 -15.51 9.11
N THR A 188 -7.32 -15.52 9.08
CA THR A 188 -8.12 -16.76 8.99
C THR A 188 -8.00 -17.50 7.66
N ASP A 189 -7.45 -16.89 6.61
CA ASP A 189 -7.20 -17.57 5.34
C ASP A 189 -5.99 -18.50 5.42
N ASN A 190 -5.18 -18.39 6.47
CA ASN A 190 -4.03 -19.26 6.69
C ASN A 190 -4.43 -20.51 7.51
N ILE A 191 -4.61 -21.60 6.80
CA ILE A 191 -5.02 -22.89 7.36
C ILE A 191 -3.96 -23.53 8.26
N TYR A 192 -2.73 -23.04 8.28
CA TYR A 192 -1.63 -23.54 9.12
C TYR A 192 -1.59 -22.89 10.51
N LEU A 193 -2.40 -21.84 10.76
CA LEU A 193 -2.50 -21.22 12.07
C LEU A 193 -3.46 -22.00 12.96
N SER A 194 -3.09 -22.14 14.25
CA SER A 194 -4.00 -22.73 15.23
C SER A 194 -5.17 -21.81 15.54
N GLN A 195 -6.34 -22.40 15.81
CA GLN A 195 -7.52 -21.62 16.24
C GLN A 195 -7.21 -20.81 17.52
N ALA A 196 -6.46 -21.39 18.47
CA ALA A 196 -6.06 -20.71 19.70
C ALA A 196 -5.28 -19.42 19.42
N TYR A 197 -4.37 -19.41 18.45
CA TYR A 197 -3.66 -18.19 18.04
C TYR A 197 -4.60 -17.10 17.52
N ILE A 198 -5.58 -17.49 16.73
CA ILE A 198 -6.57 -16.56 16.18
C ILE A 198 -7.46 -15.99 17.28
N ASP A 199 -7.90 -16.84 18.21
CA ASP A 199 -8.73 -16.46 19.36
C ASP A 199 -7.98 -15.52 20.30
N ASP A 200 -6.70 -15.78 20.57
CA ASP A 200 -5.83 -14.90 21.37
C ASP A 200 -5.70 -13.50 20.74
N LEU A 201 -5.49 -13.42 19.42
CA LEU A 201 -5.47 -12.13 18.72
C LEU A 201 -6.82 -11.42 18.79
N MET A 202 -7.92 -12.15 18.56
CA MET A 202 -9.26 -11.58 18.61
C MET A 202 -9.64 -11.05 19.99
N SER A 203 -9.18 -11.72 21.05
CA SER A 203 -9.44 -11.29 22.43
C SER A 203 -8.57 -10.13 22.89
N SER A 204 -7.37 -9.99 22.28
CA SER A 204 -6.40 -8.95 22.64
C SER A 204 -6.61 -7.62 21.94
N TYR A 205 -7.36 -7.60 20.83
CA TYR A 205 -7.55 -6.43 19.98
C TYR A 205 -8.95 -5.85 20.09
N ASP A 206 -9.07 -4.52 20.02
CA ASP A 206 -10.34 -3.86 19.79
C ASP A 206 -10.86 -4.12 18.37
N GLU A 207 -12.10 -3.76 18.08
CA GLU A 207 -12.74 -4.00 16.78
C GLU A 207 -11.97 -3.38 15.62
N LYS A 208 -11.36 -2.20 15.79
CA LYS A 208 -10.56 -1.55 14.75
C LYS A 208 -9.28 -2.31 14.46
N MET A 209 -8.60 -2.75 15.52
CA MET A 209 -7.41 -3.58 15.41
C MET A 209 -7.72 -4.94 14.80
N VAL A 210 -8.85 -5.57 15.17
CA VAL A 210 -9.33 -6.82 14.53
C VAL A 210 -9.54 -6.61 13.04
N ASN A 211 -10.19 -5.52 12.63
CA ASN A 211 -10.41 -5.21 11.22
C ASN A 211 -9.08 -5.01 10.46
N ALA A 212 -8.12 -4.28 11.05
CA ALA A 212 -6.82 -4.07 10.44
C ALA A 212 -5.96 -5.34 10.44
N TYR A 213 -5.69 -5.88 11.63
CA TYR A 213 -4.63 -6.86 11.81
C TYR A 213 -5.08 -8.33 11.63
N ILE A 214 -6.38 -8.59 11.67
CA ILE A 214 -6.91 -9.94 11.41
C ILE A 214 -7.61 -9.98 10.04
N ARG A 215 -8.45 -9.00 9.72
CA ARG A 215 -9.20 -8.98 8.46
C ARG A 215 -8.44 -8.33 7.28
N GLY A 216 -7.30 -7.66 7.55
CA GLY A 216 -6.49 -7.00 6.52
C GLY A 216 -7.17 -5.78 5.90
N GLU A 217 -8.03 -5.08 6.65
CA GLU A 217 -8.81 -3.95 6.17
C GLU A 217 -8.10 -2.62 6.46
N PHE A 218 -8.23 -1.66 5.56
CA PHE A 218 -7.81 -0.30 5.82
C PHE A 218 -8.84 0.43 6.67
N VAL A 219 -8.52 0.65 7.93
CA VAL A 219 -9.36 1.34 8.91
C VAL A 219 -8.60 2.50 9.54
N ASN A 220 -9.30 3.46 10.12
CA ASN A 220 -8.66 4.56 10.85
C ASN A 220 -8.21 4.09 12.24
N LEU A 221 -6.93 3.73 12.38
CA LEU A 221 -6.35 3.31 13.66
C LEU A 221 -6.03 4.49 14.58
N ASN A 222 -5.69 5.67 14.03
CA ASN A 222 -5.12 6.79 14.77
C ASN A 222 -6.11 7.93 15.07
N GLY A 223 -7.38 7.80 14.69
CA GLY A 223 -8.36 8.86 14.82
C GLY A 223 -9.37 8.63 15.94
N ILE A 224 -9.47 9.57 16.85
CA ILE A 224 -10.75 9.82 17.53
C ILE A 224 -11.71 10.21 16.40
N GLN A 225 -12.65 9.34 16.11
CA GLN A 225 -13.66 9.60 15.08
C GLN A 225 -14.56 10.72 15.60
N ALA A 226 -14.46 11.91 15.00
CA ALA A 226 -15.29 13.04 15.39
C ALA A 226 -16.80 12.70 15.33
N TYR A 227 -17.15 11.87 14.33
CA TYR A 227 -18.50 11.32 14.18
C TYR A 227 -18.45 9.81 14.43
N TYR A 228 -18.69 9.38 15.67
CA TYR A 228 -18.63 7.96 16.07
C TYR A 228 -19.57 7.03 15.27
N ALA A 229 -20.71 7.56 14.80
CA ALA A 229 -21.68 6.82 13.99
C ALA A 229 -21.31 6.74 12.49
N PHE A 230 -20.24 7.42 12.04
CA PHE A 230 -19.85 7.41 10.63
C PHE A 230 -19.23 6.06 10.25
N SER A 231 -19.76 5.43 9.22
CA SER A 231 -19.24 4.23 8.58
C SER A 231 -19.05 4.48 7.09
N ARG A 232 -17.86 4.18 6.55
CA ARG A 232 -17.58 4.40 5.12
C ARG A 232 -18.55 3.64 4.23
N ASP A 233 -18.86 2.39 4.56
CA ASP A 233 -19.71 1.53 3.75
C ASP A 233 -21.17 2.02 3.73
N LYS A 234 -21.62 2.64 4.82
CA LYS A 234 -22.98 3.19 4.94
C LYS A 234 -23.10 4.59 4.35
N HIS A 235 -22.09 5.44 4.55
CA HIS A 235 -22.20 6.88 4.34
C HIS A 235 -21.43 7.40 3.12
N ILE A 236 -20.44 6.64 2.59
CA ILE A 236 -19.78 7.03 1.35
C ILE A 236 -20.45 6.32 0.17
N LYS A 237 -21.19 7.11 -0.60
CA LYS A 237 -21.92 6.65 -1.78
C LYS A 237 -21.65 7.61 -2.95
N LYS A 238 -21.96 7.17 -4.16
CA LYS A 238 -22.02 8.08 -5.30
C LYS A 238 -23.19 9.04 -5.07
N VAL A 239 -22.88 10.31 -4.92
CA VAL A 239 -23.87 11.37 -4.71
C VAL A 239 -24.24 11.97 -6.06
N GLU A 240 -25.55 12.12 -6.32
CA GLU A 240 -26.03 12.83 -7.52
C GLU A 240 -25.65 14.31 -7.40
N PRO A 241 -25.34 14.99 -8.53
CA PRO A 241 -25.07 16.42 -8.49
C PRO A 241 -26.29 17.22 -8.00
N PRO A 242 -26.06 18.38 -7.35
CA PRO A 242 -27.15 19.23 -6.91
C PRO A 242 -27.93 19.79 -8.10
N LEU A 243 -29.26 19.83 -7.98
CA LEU A 243 -30.13 20.46 -8.95
C LEU A 243 -29.92 22.00 -8.95
N PRO A 244 -30.26 22.70 -10.04
CA PRO A 244 -30.07 24.16 -10.13
C PRO A 244 -30.68 24.95 -8.98
N ASN A 245 -31.80 24.49 -8.44
CA ASN A 245 -32.55 25.15 -7.35
C ASN A 245 -32.20 24.64 -5.95
N ASP A 246 -31.30 23.65 -5.81
CA ASP A 246 -30.87 23.20 -4.48
C ASP A 246 -30.05 24.31 -3.81
N ILE A 247 -30.37 24.61 -2.56
CA ILE A 247 -29.61 25.54 -1.71
C ILE A 247 -28.37 24.77 -1.23
N LEU A 248 -27.19 25.31 -1.52
CA LEU A 248 -25.95 24.69 -1.07
C LEU A 248 -25.63 25.10 0.35
N GLN A 249 -25.29 24.12 1.17
CA GLN A 249 -24.84 24.28 2.55
C GLN A 249 -23.31 24.20 2.57
N ILE A 250 -22.65 25.18 3.13
CA ILE A 250 -21.18 25.25 3.18
C ILE A 250 -20.75 25.38 4.63
N GLY A 251 -20.08 24.37 5.16
CA GLY A 251 -19.40 24.45 6.46
C GLY A 251 -17.93 24.81 6.26
N ILE A 252 -17.44 25.85 6.91
CA ILE A 252 -16.04 26.32 6.79
C ILE A 252 -15.36 26.22 8.15
N ASP A 253 -14.16 25.62 8.16
CA ASP A 253 -13.20 25.69 9.26
C ASP A 253 -12.14 26.75 8.93
N PHE A 254 -12.19 27.86 9.65
CA PHE A 254 -11.39 29.07 9.40
C PHE A 254 -9.93 28.98 9.88
N ASN A 255 -9.35 27.81 9.96
CA ASN A 255 -7.93 27.66 10.25
C ASN A 255 -7.08 28.25 9.11
N VAL A 256 -5.89 28.76 9.45
CA VAL A 256 -4.99 29.36 8.46
C VAL A 256 -4.28 28.29 7.63
N ASP A 257 -3.94 27.14 8.23
CA ASP A 257 -3.23 26.04 7.55
C ASP A 257 -3.56 24.68 8.16
N PRO A 258 -4.45 23.93 7.54
CA PRO A 258 -5.27 24.28 6.39
C PRO A 258 -6.57 24.99 6.76
N MET A 259 -7.06 25.87 5.89
CA MET A 259 -8.47 26.25 5.87
C MET A 259 -9.23 25.19 5.08
N THR A 260 -10.36 24.70 5.61
CA THR A 260 -11.14 23.67 4.96
C THR A 260 -12.60 24.07 4.81
N ALA A 261 -13.26 23.55 3.78
CA ALA A 261 -14.70 23.69 3.63
C ALA A 261 -15.32 22.41 3.04
N VAL A 262 -16.56 22.15 3.40
CA VAL A 262 -17.38 21.09 2.83
C VAL A 262 -18.63 21.67 2.23
N VAL A 263 -19.06 21.15 1.08
CA VAL A 263 -20.26 21.63 0.37
C VAL A 263 -21.24 20.48 0.23
N GLY A 264 -22.47 20.73 0.64
CA GLY A 264 -23.56 19.77 0.56
C GLY A 264 -24.89 20.41 0.20
N TYR A 265 -25.92 19.60 0.07
CA TYR A 265 -27.31 20.03 -0.09
C TYR A 265 -28.24 19.03 0.60
N TRP A 266 -29.41 19.49 1.01
CA TRP A 266 -30.43 18.65 1.62
C TRP A 266 -31.39 18.06 0.59
N ARG A 267 -31.72 16.77 0.73
CA ARG A 267 -32.88 16.12 0.10
C ARG A 267 -33.65 15.34 1.15
N GLY A 268 -34.83 15.83 1.46
CA GLY A 268 -35.55 15.35 2.64
C GLY A 268 -34.72 15.56 3.90
N ASP A 269 -34.54 14.50 4.69
CA ASP A 269 -33.75 14.50 5.93
C ASP A 269 -32.29 14.09 5.75
N THR A 270 -31.82 14.01 4.50
CA THR A 270 -30.45 13.55 4.21
C THR A 270 -29.61 14.72 3.65
N LEU A 271 -28.49 14.99 4.31
CA LEU A 271 -27.45 15.90 3.81
C LEU A 271 -26.50 15.14 2.88
N HIS A 272 -26.47 15.53 1.62
CA HIS A 272 -25.55 15.01 0.62
C HIS A 272 -24.33 15.91 0.51
N VAL A 273 -23.18 15.47 1.04
CA VAL A 273 -21.90 16.19 0.88
C VAL A 273 -21.22 15.67 -0.38
N PHE A 274 -20.96 16.56 -1.34
CA PHE A 274 -20.45 16.20 -2.66
C PHE A 274 -19.13 16.85 -3.02
N SER A 275 -18.67 17.86 -2.25
CA SER A 275 -17.41 18.56 -2.51
C SER A 275 -16.71 18.94 -1.22
N GLU A 276 -15.38 18.94 -1.26
CA GLU A 276 -14.51 19.39 -0.17
C GLU A 276 -13.41 20.32 -0.72
N TYR A 277 -13.03 21.31 0.06
CA TYR A 277 -11.92 22.22 -0.22
C TYR A 277 -10.89 22.15 0.87
N TYR A 278 -9.64 22.26 0.48
CA TYR A 278 -8.49 22.20 1.38
C TYR A 278 -7.43 23.19 0.89
N LEU A 279 -7.27 24.31 1.59
CA LEU A 279 -6.33 25.36 1.24
C LEU A 279 -5.24 25.47 2.32
N ARG A 280 -3.99 25.46 1.88
CA ARG A 280 -2.83 25.71 2.77
C ARG A 280 -2.38 27.15 2.65
N ASN A 281 -1.88 27.70 3.79
CA ASN A 281 -1.37 29.07 3.85
C ASN A 281 -2.34 30.06 3.20
N SER A 282 -3.62 29.95 3.50
CA SER A 282 -4.70 30.69 2.87
C SER A 282 -5.38 31.66 3.83
N ASN A 283 -6.25 32.48 3.27
CA ASN A 283 -7.08 33.40 4.01
C ASN A 283 -8.54 33.29 3.58
N THR A 284 -9.42 33.94 4.33
CA THR A 284 -10.87 33.90 4.10
C THR A 284 -11.28 34.39 2.71
N TYR A 285 -10.57 35.38 2.15
CA TYR A 285 -10.87 35.89 0.80
C TYR A 285 -10.61 34.81 -0.28
N GLN A 286 -9.51 34.10 -0.17
CA GLN A 286 -9.19 33.01 -1.12
C GLN A 286 -10.21 31.87 -1.08
N MET A 287 -10.73 31.51 0.10
CA MET A 287 -11.79 30.53 0.23
C MET A 287 -13.11 31.05 -0.37
N ALA A 288 -13.44 32.32 -0.10
CA ALA A 288 -14.65 32.96 -0.65
C ALA A 288 -14.59 33.03 -2.18
N ASP A 289 -13.46 33.46 -2.75
CA ASP A 289 -13.25 33.50 -4.20
C ASP A 289 -13.37 32.09 -4.82
N LEU A 290 -12.78 31.08 -4.20
CA LEU A 290 -12.88 29.70 -4.67
C LEU A 290 -14.32 29.19 -4.68
N ILE A 291 -15.09 29.48 -3.63
CA ILE A 291 -16.50 29.12 -3.55
C ILE A 291 -17.32 29.86 -4.63
N ALA A 292 -17.11 31.17 -4.79
CA ALA A 292 -17.82 31.99 -5.77
C ALA A 292 -17.55 31.54 -7.21
N ILE A 293 -16.29 31.19 -7.52
CA ILE A 293 -15.90 30.69 -8.85
C ILE A 293 -16.56 29.33 -9.16
N ASN A 294 -16.63 28.43 -8.16
CA ASN A 294 -17.16 27.08 -8.39
C ASN A 294 -18.70 27.01 -8.34
N TYR A 295 -19.34 27.96 -7.69
CA TYR A 295 -20.81 27.99 -7.54
C TYR A 295 -21.40 29.37 -7.91
N PRO A 296 -21.15 29.86 -9.14
CA PRO A 296 -21.73 31.12 -9.59
C PRO A 296 -23.25 31.01 -9.60
N ASP A 297 -23.94 32.06 -9.23
CA ASP A 297 -25.40 32.17 -9.27
C ASP A 297 -26.18 31.14 -8.41
N ARG A 298 -25.52 30.52 -7.42
CA ARG A 298 -26.15 29.58 -6.51
C ARG A 298 -26.54 30.25 -5.20
N LEU A 299 -27.68 29.81 -4.64
CA LEU A 299 -28.05 30.17 -3.28
C LEU A 299 -27.19 29.37 -2.30
N LEU A 300 -26.46 30.10 -1.47
CA LEU A 300 -25.51 29.53 -0.50
C LEU A 300 -25.93 29.87 0.92
N VAL A 301 -25.83 28.90 1.82
CA VAL A 301 -25.88 29.10 3.28
C VAL A 301 -24.52 28.68 3.83
N ILE A 302 -23.81 29.59 4.47
CA ILE A 302 -22.44 29.38 4.98
C ILE A 302 -22.49 29.36 6.50
N TYR A 303 -21.84 28.37 7.09
CA TYR A 303 -21.73 28.16 8.54
C TYR A 303 -20.29 28.26 9.03
#